data_75622298965079605a72c65eed91ee7e
#
_entry.id   75622298965079605a72c65eed91ee7e
#
_cell.length_a   1.000
_cell.length_b   1.000
_cell.length_c   1.000
_cell.angle_alpha   90.00
_cell.angle_beta   90.00
_cell.angle_gamma   90.00
#
_symmetry.space_group_name_H-M   'P 1'
#
loop_
_entity.id
_entity.type
_entity.pdbx_description
1 polymer ?
#
loop_
_entity_poly.entity_id
_entity_poly.type
_entity_poly.pdbx_seq_one_letter_code
_entity_poly.pdbx_strand_id
1 'polypeptide(L)'
;HSAIFKCLAGEVSPVEKIILTASGGPFRTFSHEQLASVTKAQALKHPNWSMGAKITIDSATMLNKAFEIIEARWLFGMGAEKIRAVVHPQSIVHSMVEFVDGSIKAQIGAPDMRGPIRYALADATRRLVSSLDFSMAGTLTFEQPDTDRFPALNLGYLALERGALTPGDTNAANEIAVAAFLAGKIRFVDIYPLIMKAVDTIEVSVSHPSLEEYVECNAYTRRRVSEYVDEIQTIF
;
A
#
# COMPACT_ATOMS: atom_id res chain seq x y z
N HIS A 1 -4.33 9.47 -1.22
CA HIS A 1 -5.51 9.77 -2.06
C HIS A 1 -5.92 11.24 -2.02
N SER A 2 -5.80 11.94 -0.89
CA SER A 2 -6.09 13.39 -0.83
C SER A 2 -5.20 14.22 -1.76
N ALA A 3 -3.97 13.77 -2.01
CA ALA A 3 -3.05 14.40 -2.96
C ALA A 3 -3.59 14.32 -4.40
N ILE A 4 -4.07 13.14 -4.79
CA ILE A 4 -4.71 12.93 -6.11
C ILE A 4 -5.96 13.80 -6.24
N PHE A 5 -6.83 13.78 -5.22
CA PHE A 5 -8.04 14.59 -5.19
C PHE A 5 -7.72 16.09 -5.39
N LYS A 6 -6.67 16.61 -4.73
CA LYS A 6 -6.23 18.00 -4.90
C LYS A 6 -5.68 18.29 -6.30
N CYS A 7 -5.00 17.31 -6.93
CA CYS A 7 -4.52 17.47 -8.30
C CYS A 7 -5.67 17.49 -9.32
N LEU A 8 -6.76 16.80 -9.03
CA LEU A 8 -7.96 16.75 -9.86
C LEU A 8 -8.89 17.95 -9.67
N ALA A 9 -8.80 18.64 -8.53
CA ALA A 9 -9.70 19.73 -8.22
C ALA A 9 -9.63 20.87 -9.26
N GLY A 10 -10.78 21.16 -9.91
CA GLY A 10 -10.91 22.17 -10.95
C GLY A 10 -10.38 21.78 -12.33
N GLU A 11 -9.93 20.54 -12.52
CA GLU A 11 -9.55 20.03 -13.83
C GLU A 11 -10.76 19.53 -14.62
N VAL A 12 -10.71 19.82 -15.91
CA VAL A 12 -11.71 19.37 -16.90
C VAL A 12 -11.09 18.42 -17.93
N SER A 13 -9.75 18.35 -17.98
CA SER A 13 -9.02 17.48 -18.89
C SER A 13 -9.09 16.03 -18.45
N PRO A 14 -9.22 15.08 -19.39
CA PRO A 14 -9.20 13.67 -19.07
C PRO A 14 -7.86 13.26 -18.43
N VAL A 15 -7.96 12.36 -17.44
CA VAL A 15 -6.81 11.77 -16.74
C VAL A 15 -6.28 10.59 -17.55
N GLU A 16 -4.99 10.59 -17.83
CA GLU A 16 -4.31 9.45 -18.45
C GLU A 16 -3.88 8.44 -17.40
N LYS A 17 -3.21 8.89 -16.32
CA LYS A 17 -2.74 8.01 -15.25
C LYS A 17 -2.77 8.67 -13.87
N ILE A 18 -2.95 7.84 -12.86
CA ILE A 18 -2.64 8.16 -11.46
C ILE A 18 -1.29 7.54 -11.10
N ILE A 19 -0.41 8.32 -10.48
CA ILE A 19 0.92 7.89 -10.07
C ILE A 19 1.01 8.02 -8.55
N LEU A 20 0.98 6.89 -7.86
CA LEU A 20 1.12 6.78 -6.42
C LEU A 20 2.60 6.76 -6.04
N THR A 21 3.02 7.62 -5.15
CA THR A 21 4.39 7.61 -4.63
C THR A 21 4.49 6.74 -3.37
N ALA A 22 5.58 6.01 -3.24
CA ALA A 22 5.92 5.21 -2.07
C ALA A 22 7.30 5.59 -1.55
N SER A 23 7.53 5.53 -0.23
CA SER A 23 8.89 5.72 0.32
C SER A 23 9.85 4.58 -0.05
N GLY A 24 9.30 3.42 -0.40
CA GLY A 24 10.03 2.17 -0.61
C GLY A 24 10.32 1.40 0.68
N GLY A 25 9.89 1.93 1.84
CA GLY A 25 10.08 1.30 3.14
C GLY A 25 11.54 1.28 3.62
N PRO A 26 11.80 0.69 4.79
CA PRO A 26 13.13 0.66 5.41
C PRO A 26 14.12 -0.28 4.68
N PHE A 27 13.64 -1.20 3.86
CA PHE A 27 14.44 -2.27 3.25
C PHE A 27 14.68 -2.08 1.76
N ARG A 28 14.37 -0.91 1.21
CA ARG A 28 14.48 -0.59 -0.22
C ARG A 28 15.82 -1.00 -0.87
N THR A 29 16.91 -0.92 -0.11
CA THR A 29 18.28 -1.24 -0.59
C THR A 29 18.78 -2.61 -0.14
N PHE A 30 17.97 -3.42 0.55
CA PHE A 30 18.37 -4.74 1.04
C PHE A 30 18.39 -5.77 -0.08
N SER A 31 19.35 -6.72 -0.03
CA SER A 31 19.32 -7.90 -0.89
C SER A 31 18.30 -8.93 -0.39
N HIS A 32 18.01 -9.97 -1.19
CA HIS A 32 17.14 -11.07 -0.77
C HIS A 32 17.67 -11.77 0.49
N GLU A 33 18.98 -11.99 0.61
CA GLU A 33 19.61 -12.61 1.78
C GLU A 33 19.44 -11.74 3.03
N GLN A 34 19.56 -10.42 2.88
CA GLN A 34 19.33 -9.48 3.97
C GLN A 34 17.87 -9.47 4.41
N LEU A 35 16.93 -9.55 3.45
CA LEU A 35 15.49 -9.61 3.75
C LEU A 35 15.13 -10.87 4.56
N ALA A 36 15.80 -12.01 4.30
CA ALA A 36 15.56 -13.26 5.02
C ALA A 36 15.89 -13.19 6.52
N SER A 37 16.79 -12.26 6.91
CA SER A 37 17.26 -12.07 8.28
C SER A 37 16.67 -10.84 8.99
N VAL A 38 15.69 -10.17 8.38
CA VAL A 38 15.05 -8.97 8.93
C VAL A 38 14.39 -9.25 10.26
N THR A 39 14.71 -8.42 11.25
CA THR A 39 14.09 -8.45 12.57
C THR A 39 12.89 -7.51 12.66
N LYS A 40 11.98 -7.81 13.59
CA LYS A 40 10.86 -6.91 13.94
C LYS A 40 11.34 -5.49 14.27
N ALA A 41 12.43 -5.36 15.03
CA ALA A 41 12.96 -4.06 15.42
C ALA A 41 13.46 -3.23 14.22
N GLN A 42 14.02 -3.89 13.20
CA GLN A 42 14.41 -3.22 11.95
C GLN A 42 13.17 -2.85 11.13
N ALA A 43 12.19 -3.73 11.01
CA ALA A 43 10.98 -3.52 10.21
C ALA A 43 10.10 -2.38 10.76
N LEU A 44 10.13 -2.13 12.07
CA LEU A 44 9.39 -1.04 12.71
C LEU A 44 10.08 0.34 12.61
N LYS A 45 11.28 0.42 12.02
CA LYS A 45 12.01 1.69 11.82
C LYS A 45 11.74 2.24 10.43
N HIS A 46 10.60 2.96 10.26
CA HIS A 46 10.34 3.65 8.99
C HIS A 46 11.24 4.90 8.85
N PRO A 47 11.86 5.14 7.65
CA PRO A 47 12.81 6.25 7.49
C PRO A 47 12.20 7.65 7.65
N ASN A 48 10.94 7.84 7.24
CA ASN A 48 10.32 9.17 7.14
C ASN A 48 9.08 9.35 8.02
N TRP A 49 8.45 8.26 8.47
CA TRP A 49 7.14 8.31 9.14
C TRP A 49 7.17 7.64 10.51
N SER A 50 6.53 8.30 11.48
CA SER A 50 6.18 7.66 12.76
C SER A 50 4.73 7.19 12.67
N MET A 51 4.53 5.87 12.62
CA MET A 51 3.23 5.24 12.35
C MET A 51 2.98 4.07 13.31
N GLY A 52 1.74 3.57 13.31
CA GLY A 52 1.41 2.33 14.01
C GLY A 52 2.17 1.11 13.45
N ALA A 53 2.31 0.06 14.26
CA ALA A 53 3.11 -1.11 13.91
C ALA A 53 2.64 -1.80 12.61
N LYS A 54 1.33 -2.02 12.46
CA LYS A 54 0.75 -2.71 11.29
C LYS A 54 1.12 -1.99 9.99
N ILE A 55 0.81 -0.70 9.86
CA ILE A 55 1.07 0.06 8.64
C ILE A 55 2.57 0.24 8.36
N THR A 56 3.41 0.22 9.40
CA THR A 56 4.87 0.26 9.23
C THR A 56 5.38 -1.01 8.56
N ILE A 57 4.85 -2.19 8.92
CA ILE A 57 5.16 -3.44 8.25
C ILE A 57 4.58 -3.47 6.82
N ASP A 58 3.37 -2.98 6.62
CA ASP A 58 2.78 -2.85 5.28
C ASP A 58 3.61 -1.95 4.35
N SER A 59 4.20 -0.89 4.90
CA SER A 59 5.14 -0.05 4.16
C SER A 59 6.44 -0.80 3.85
N ALA A 60 6.97 -1.59 4.80
CA ALA A 60 8.20 -2.35 4.62
C ALA A 60 8.06 -3.45 3.56
N THR A 61 6.88 -4.06 3.43
CA THR A 61 6.55 -5.07 2.40
C THR A 61 6.09 -4.47 1.08
N MET A 62 5.85 -3.18 0.99
CA MET A 62 5.17 -2.48 -0.10
C MET A 62 3.66 -2.82 -0.23
N LEU A 63 3.09 -3.60 0.68
CA LEU A 63 1.68 -3.97 0.64
C LEU A 63 0.74 -2.78 0.90
N ASN A 64 1.18 -1.80 1.70
CA ASN A 64 0.40 -0.56 1.85
C ASN A 64 0.12 0.09 0.49
N LYS A 65 1.11 0.09 -0.41
CA LYS A 65 0.93 0.64 -1.76
C LYS A 65 0.01 -0.22 -2.63
N ALA A 66 -0.01 -1.53 -2.41
CA ALA A 66 -0.98 -2.42 -3.05
C ALA A 66 -2.42 -2.07 -2.65
N PHE A 67 -2.69 -1.80 -1.37
CA PHE A 67 -4.01 -1.32 -0.92
C PHE A 67 -4.34 0.04 -1.53
N GLU A 68 -3.41 0.97 -1.59
CA GLU A 68 -3.65 2.27 -2.21
C GLU A 68 -3.98 2.17 -3.71
N ILE A 69 -3.45 1.17 -4.43
CA ILE A 69 -3.85 0.88 -5.82
C ILE A 69 -5.32 0.46 -5.86
N ILE A 70 -5.74 -0.45 -4.96
CA ILE A 70 -7.13 -0.89 -4.85
C ILE A 70 -8.04 0.30 -4.51
N GLU A 71 -7.67 1.10 -3.52
CA GLU A 71 -8.42 2.27 -3.08
C GLU A 71 -8.54 3.31 -4.21
N ALA A 72 -7.46 3.59 -4.94
CA ALA A 72 -7.47 4.54 -6.06
C ALA A 72 -8.43 4.11 -7.17
N ARG A 73 -8.53 2.81 -7.45
CA ARG A 73 -9.51 2.26 -8.41
C ARG A 73 -10.94 2.65 -8.04
N TRP A 74 -11.30 2.52 -6.77
CA TRP A 74 -12.65 2.78 -6.29
C TRP A 74 -12.92 4.27 -6.08
N LEU A 75 -11.96 5.01 -5.52
CA LEU A 75 -12.12 6.44 -5.23
C LEU A 75 -12.19 7.31 -6.48
N PHE A 76 -11.45 6.94 -7.53
CA PHE A 76 -11.32 7.77 -8.73
C PHE A 76 -11.90 7.13 -10.00
N GLY A 77 -12.46 5.92 -9.91
CA GLY A 77 -13.06 5.23 -11.04
C GLY A 77 -12.07 4.85 -12.15
N MET A 78 -10.76 4.81 -11.85
CA MET A 78 -9.71 4.54 -12.82
C MET A 78 -9.49 3.03 -12.99
N GLY A 79 -9.21 2.56 -14.20
CA GLY A 79 -8.77 1.18 -14.44
C GLY A 79 -7.41 0.91 -13.79
N ALA A 80 -7.17 -0.33 -13.37
CA ALA A 80 -5.90 -0.71 -12.73
C ALA A 80 -4.69 -0.44 -13.63
N GLU A 81 -4.86 -0.57 -14.94
CA GLU A 81 -3.85 -0.29 -15.96
C GLU A 81 -3.43 1.19 -16.02
N LYS A 82 -4.28 2.08 -15.49
CA LYS A 82 -4.03 3.53 -15.40
C LYS A 82 -3.51 3.97 -14.02
N ILE A 83 -3.29 3.04 -13.10
CA ILE A 83 -2.73 3.33 -11.78
C ILE A 83 -1.31 2.78 -11.74
N ARG A 84 -0.34 3.62 -11.43
CA ARG A 84 1.08 3.28 -11.33
C ARG A 84 1.62 3.60 -9.95
N ALA A 85 2.59 2.82 -9.49
CA ALA A 85 3.37 3.13 -8.30
C ALA A 85 4.80 3.52 -8.71
N VAL A 86 5.38 4.49 -8.02
CA VAL A 86 6.80 4.85 -8.12
C VAL A 86 7.38 4.99 -6.71
N VAL A 87 8.65 4.65 -6.55
CA VAL A 87 9.36 4.86 -5.30
C VAL A 87 9.94 6.26 -5.29
N HIS A 88 9.60 7.04 -4.26
CA HIS A 88 10.11 8.38 -3.99
C HIS A 88 10.58 8.45 -2.54
N PRO A 89 11.87 8.14 -2.27
CA PRO A 89 12.38 7.95 -0.91
C PRO A 89 12.20 9.16 0.00
N GLN A 90 12.25 10.38 -0.55
CA GLN A 90 12.14 11.62 0.22
C GLN A 90 10.72 11.87 0.72
N SER A 91 9.70 11.21 0.15
CA SER A 91 8.28 11.36 0.52
C SER A 91 7.76 12.81 0.50
N ILE A 92 8.35 13.67 -0.33
CA ILE A 92 7.97 15.08 -0.51
C ILE A 92 6.85 15.22 -1.54
N VAL A 93 6.93 14.45 -2.63
CA VAL A 93 5.83 14.31 -3.60
C VAL A 93 4.91 13.20 -3.11
N HIS A 94 3.65 13.53 -2.83
CA HIS A 94 2.71 12.61 -2.19
C HIS A 94 1.87 11.78 -3.16
N SER A 95 1.67 12.24 -4.37
CA SER A 95 1.14 11.54 -5.56
C SER A 95 1.10 12.52 -6.74
N MET A 96 0.87 11.99 -7.94
CA MET A 96 0.81 12.75 -9.18
C MET A 96 -0.36 12.28 -10.04
N VAL A 97 -0.82 13.16 -10.92
CA VAL A 97 -1.82 12.86 -11.97
C VAL A 97 -1.24 13.29 -13.30
N GLU A 98 -1.17 12.37 -14.25
CA GLU A 98 -0.79 12.62 -15.64
C GLU A 98 -2.06 12.79 -16.47
N PHE A 99 -2.11 13.83 -17.27
CA PHE A 99 -3.22 14.13 -18.17
C PHE A 99 -2.93 13.68 -19.60
N VAL A 100 -3.95 13.63 -20.44
CA VAL A 100 -3.85 13.14 -21.84
C VAL A 100 -2.91 13.97 -22.72
N ASP A 101 -2.57 15.19 -22.33
CA ASP A 101 -1.58 16.04 -23.01
C ASP A 101 -0.13 15.77 -22.55
N GLY A 102 0.06 14.79 -21.64
CA GLY A 102 1.35 14.46 -21.05
C GLY A 102 1.79 15.38 -19.90
N SER A 103 1.01 16.39 -19.54
CA SER A 103 1.31 17.21 -18.37
C SER A 103 1.06 16.44 -17.06
N ILE A 104 1.84 16.77 -16.03
CA ILE A 104 1.74 16.12 -14.71
C ILE A 104 1.50 17.17 -13.62
N LYS A 105 0.45 16.99 -12.83
CA LYS A 105 0.25 17.74 -11.58
C LYS A 105 0.68 16.88 -10.40
N ALA A 106 1.41 17.48 -9.47
CA ALA A 106 1.90 16.82 -8.27
C ALA A 106 1.50 17.58 -7.00
N GLN A 107 1.13 16.86 -5.95
CA GLN A 107 0.98 17.45 -4.62
C GLN A 107 2.32 17.33 -3.88
N ILE A 108 2.92 18.45 -3.60
CA ILE A 108 4.20 18.56 -2.88
C ILE A 108 3.96 19.15 -1.49
N GLY A 109 4.65 18.64 -0.48
CA GLY A 109 4.55 19.12 0.89
C GLY A 109 5.42 18.36 1.88
N ALA A 110 5.50 18.85 3.11
CA ALA A 110 6.15 18.10 4.18
C ALA A 110 5.41 16.77 4.46
N PRO A 111 6.14 15.70 4.82
CA PRO A 111 5.54 14.40 5.14
C PRO A 111 4.85 14.45 6.51
N ASP A 112 3.64 14.99 6.55
CA ASP A 112 2.84 15.21 7.74
C ASP A 112 1.36 14.85 7.46
N MET A 113 0.89 13.75 8.06
CA MET A 113 -0.49 13.25 7.90
C MET A 113 -1.56 14.20 8.46
N ARG A 114 -1.22 15.14 9.32
CA ARG A 114 -2.17 16.16 9.79
C ARG A 114 -2.68 17.03 8.63
N GLY A 115 -1.88 17.22 7.59
CA GLY A 115 -2.26 17.96 6.39
C GLY A 115 -3.46 17.34 5.66
N PRO A 116 -3.35 16.10 5.16
CA PRO A 116 -4.45 15.42 4.46
C PRO A 116 -5.67 15.15 5.36
N ILE A 117 -5.47 14.78 6.63
CA ILE A 117 -6.56 14.54 7.58
C ILE A 117 -7.36 15.84 7.80
N ARG A 118 -6.67 16.94 8.09
CA ARG A 118 -7.34 18.23 8.27
C ARG A 118 -8.06 18.70 7.00
N TYR A 119 -7.48 18.48 5.84
CA TYR A 119 -8.10 18.84 4.57
C TYR A 119 -9.42 18.08 4.37
N ALA A 120 -9.48 16.81 4.72
CA ALA A 120 -10.70 16.00 4.65
C ALA A 120 -11.78 16.45 5.64
N LEU A 121 -11.38 16.81 6.87
CA LEU A 121 -12.30 17.20 7.94
C LEU A 121 -12.79 18.66 7.83
N ALA A 122 -12.10 19.53 7.09
CA ALA A 122 -12.37 20.96 7.02
C ALA A 122 -12.92 21.39 5.66
N ASP A 123 -13.79 20.58 5.04
CA ASP A 123 -14.45 20.84 3.75
C ASP A 123 -13.46 21.31 2.66
N ALA A 124 -12.31 20.64 2.57
CA ALA A 124 -11.26 20.93 1.61
C ALA A 124 -10.58 22.33 1.78
N THR A 125 -10.79 23.04 2.89
CA THR A 125 -10.09 24.28 3.16
C THR A 125 -8.63 24.05 3.52
N ARG A 126 -7.73 24.89 2.97
CA ARG A 126 -6.30 24.81 3.27
C ARG A 126 -5.99 25.55 4.57
N ARG A 127 -5.33 24.88 5.51
CA ARG A 127 -4.82 25.48 6.74
C ARG A 127 -3.39 25.03 6.98
N LEU A 128 -2.58 25.92 7.55
CA LEU A 128 -1.19 25.61 7.88
C LEU A 128 -1.11 24.46 8.88
N VAL A 129 -0.31 23.46 8.54
CA VAL A 129 0.05 22.34 9.44
C VAL A 129 1.57 22.34 9.60
N SER A 130 2.28 22.16 8.48
CA SER A 130 3.72 22.16 8.39
C SER A 130 4.11 22.77 7.04
N SER A 131 5.14 23.58 7.00
CA SER A 131 5.69 24.10 5.74
C SER A 131 6.90 23.28 5.31
N LEU A 132 7.05 23.10 4.00
CA LEU A 132 8.26 22.57 3.40
C LEU A 132 9.14 23.78 3.01
N ASP A 133 10.36 23.82 3.53
CA ASP A 133 11.38 24.68 2.96
C ASP A 133 11.93 24.01 1.70
N PHE A 134 11.52 24.52 0.54
CA PHE A 134 11.87 23.93 -0.74
C PHE A 134 13.38 24.01 -1.04
N SER A 135 14.07 24.98 -0.47
CA SER A 135 15.54 25.09 -0.59
C SER A 135 16.26 23.94 0.13
N MET A 136 15.63 23.38 1.16
CA MET A 136 16.14 22.24 1.93
C MET A 136 15.66 20.88 1.38
N ALA A 137 14.75 20.88 0.40
CA ALA A 137 14.23 19.64 -0.18
C ALA A 137 15.30 18.84 -0.95
N GLY A 138 16.35 19.52 -1.42
CA GLY A 138 17.45 18.89 -2.15
C GLY A 138 16.99 18.29 -3.48
N THR A 139 17.48 17.09 -3.76
CA THR A 139 17.13 16.34 -4.98
C THR A 139 15.93 15.45 -4.75
N LEU A 140 14.94 15.54 -5.64
CA LEU A 140 13.80 14.60 -5.68
C LEU A 140 14.13 13.46 -6.63
N THR A 141 14.11 12.25 -6.14
CA THR A 141 14.41 11.04 -6.92
C THR A 141 13.20 10.15 -7.06
N PHE A 142 13.09 9.49 -8.21
CA PHE A 142 12.02 8.55 -8.51
C PHE A 142 12.62 7.27 -9.09
N GLU A 143 12.18 6.12 -8.58
CA GLU A 143 12.67 4.81 -8.97
C GLU A 143 11.48 3.89 -9.32
N GLN A 144 11.70 2.93 -10.20
CA GLN A 144 10.72 1.86 -10.40
C GLN A 144 10.67 0.98 -9.15
N PRO A 145 9.47 0.56 -8.70
CA PRO A 145 9.38 -0.43 -7.64
C PRO A 145 10.04 -1.75 -8.04
N ASP A 146 10.82 -2.32 -7.14
CA ASP A 146 11.41 -3.64 -7.31
C ASP A 146 10.40 -4.71 -6.87
N THR A 147 9.63 -5.21 -7.82
CA THR A 147 8.59 -6.21 -7.57
C THR A 147 9.13 -7.64 -7.42
N ASP A 148 10.41 -7.86 -7.69
CA ASP A 148 11.08 -9.13 -7.41
C ASP A 148 11.36 -9.26 -5.90
N ARG A 149 11.96 -8.23 -5.30
CA ARG A 149 12.22 -8.19 -3.85
C ARG A 149 10.96 -7.88 -3.02
N PHE A 150 10.03 -7.12 -3.55
CA PHE A 150 8.78 -6.69 -2.89
C PHE A 150 7.54 -7.07 -3.71
N PRO A 151 7.30 -8.37 -3.92
CA PRO A 151 6.20 -8.84 -4.77
C PRO A 151 4.81 -8.49 -4.22
N ALA A 152 4.70 -8.15 -2.94
CA ALA A 152 3.44 -7.78 -2.32
C ALA A 152 2.77 -6.54 -2.97
N LEU A 153 3.52 -5.67 -3.65
CA LEU A 153 2.97 -4.58 -4.44
C LEU A 153 2.01 -5.10 -5.53
N ASN A 154 2.37 -6.21 -6.18
CA ASN A 154 1.56 -6.77 -7.27
C ASN A 154 0.22 -7.33 -6.79
N LEU A 155 0.05 -7.59 -5.48
CA LEU A 155 -1.23 -8.01 -4.91
C LEU A 155 -2.35 -7.00 -5.15
N GLY A 156 -2.03 -5.70 -5.23
CA GLY A 156 -3.02 -4.67 -5.55
C GLY A 156 -3.63 -4.87 -6.94
N TYR A 157 -2.80 -5.13 -7.93
CA TYR A 157 -3.25 -5.39 -9.31
C TYR A 157 -3.95 -6.74 -9.42
N LEU A 158 -3.39 -7.79 -8.83
CA LEU A 158 -3.99 -9.13 -8.80
C LEU A 158 -5.37 -9.12 -8.16
N ALA A 159 -5.52 -8.41 -7.03
CA ALA A 159 -6.79 -8.32 -6.33
C ALA A 159 -7.85 -7.59 -7.16
N LEU A 160 -7.46 -6.55 -7.92
CA LEU A 160 -8.37 -5.85 -8.82
C LEU A 160 -8.73 -6.69 -10.06
N GLU A 161 -7.79 -7.48 -10.59
CA GLU A 161 -8.02 -8.39 -11.71
C GLU A 161 -9.00 -9.51 -11.34
N ARG A 162 -8.78 -10.15 -10.18
CA ARG A 162 -9.68 -11.20 -9.67
C ARG A 162 -11.02 -10.63 -9.22
N GLY A 163 -11.02 -9.40 -8.69
CA GLY A 163 -12.24 -8.71 -8.26
C GLY A 163 -12.93 -9.35 -7.07
N ALA A 164 -14.25 -9.10 -6.96
CA ALA A 164 -15.14 -9.69 -5.95
C ALA A 164 -14.57 -9.60 -4.52
N LEU A 165 -14.40 -10.73 -3.84
CA LEU A 165 -13.93 -10.83 -2.45
C LEU A 165 -12.43 -10.64 -2.29
N THR A 166 -11.62 -10.79 -3.36
CA THR A 166 -10.15 -10.84 -3.29
C THR A 166 -9.50 -9.64 -2.62
N PRO A 167 -9.94 -8.38 -2.85
CA PRO A 167 -9.38 -7.23 -2.10
C PRO A 167 -9.56 -7.34 -0.59
N GLY A 168 -10.75 -7.74 -0.13
CA GLY A 168 -11.06 -7.94 1.28
C GLY A 168 -10.25 -9.06 1.92
N ASP A 169 -10.10 -10.16 1.20
CA ASP A 169 -9.34 -11.33 1.67
C ASP A 169 -7.84 -11.06 1.71
N THR A 170 -7.31 -10.32 0.74
CA THR A 170 -5.92 -9.84 0.78
C THR A 170 -5.66 -9.05 2.06
N ASN A 171 -6.59 -8.18 2.47
CA ASN A 171 -6.47 -7.44 3.72
C ASN A 171 -6.57 -8.35 4.94
N ALA A 172 -7.55 -9.27 4.97
CA ALA A 172 -7.73 -10.21 6.08
C ALA A 172 -6.51 -11.09 6.28
N ALA A 173 -5.94 -11.63 5.19
CA ALA A 173 -4.73 -12.43 5.20
C ALA A 173 -3.53 -11.62 5.72
N ASN A 174 -3.37 -10.39 5.23
CA ASN A 174 -2.30 -9.50 5.67
C ASN A 174 -2.35 -9.20 7.16
N GLU A 175 -3.51 -8.91 7.71
CA GLU A 175 -3.64 -8.60 9.14
C GLU A 175 -3.15 -9.75 10.02
N ILE A 176 -3.46 -11.00 9.66
CA ILE A 176 -3.01 -12.19 10.40
C ILE A 176 -1.51 -12.41 10.20
N ALA A 177 -1.00 -12.33 8.95
CA ALA A 177 0.41 -12.52 8.65
C ALA A 177 1.29 -11.47 9.35
N VAL A 178 0.90 -10.19 9.31
CA VAL A 178 1.61 -9.12 10.02
C VAL A 178 1.57 -9.31 11.53
N ALA A 179 0.42 -9.69 12.09
CA ALA A 179 0.32 -9.99 13.52
C ALA A 179 1.23 -11.16 13.93
N ALA A 180 1.31 -12.21 13.12
CA ALA A 180 2.19 -13.35 13.34
C ALA A 180 3.68 -12.95 13.27
N PHE A 181 4.08 -12.12 12.31
CA PHE A 181 5.43 -11.56 12.24
C PHE A 181 5.75 -10.70 13.48
N LEU A 182 4.85 -9.81 13.87
CA LEU A 182 5.03 -8.97 15.06
C LEU A 182 5.10 -9.77 16.36
N ALA A 183 4.47 -10.94 16.40
CA ALA A 183 4.56 -11.88 17.50
C ALA A 183 5.82 -12.79 17.44
N GLY A 184 6.63 -12.69 16.38
CA GLY A 184 7.83 -13.52 16.18
C GLY A 184 7.53 -14.96 15.77
N LYS A 185 6.34 -15.24 15.26
CA LYS A 185 5.91 -16.58 14.83
C LYS A 185 6.36 -16.93 13.41
N ILE A 186 6.59 -15.96 12.56
CA ILE A 186 7.05 -16.11 11.18
C ILE A 186 8.12 -15.07 10.86
N ARG A 187 8.90 -15.28 9.79
CA ARG A 187 9.89 -14.35 9.29
C ARG A 187 9.22 -13.26 8.44
N PHE A 188 9.93 -12.17 8.18
CA PHE A 188 9.48 -11.10 7.30
C PHE A 188 9.15 -11.60 5.88
N VAL A 189 9.99 -12.47 5.35
CA VAL A 189 9.84 -13.04 4.00
C VAL A 189 8.68 -14.02 3.87
N ASP A 190 8.13 -14.51 4.98
CA ASP A 190 6.99 -15.44 4.99
C ASP A 190 5.64 -14.71 4.85
N ILE A 191 5.59 -13.38 5.05
CA ILE A 191 4.35 -12.59 5.00
C ILE A 191 3.68 -12.71 3.62
N TYR A 192 4.40 -12.41 2.54
CA TYR A 192 3.84 -12.45 1.19
C TYR A 192 3.37 -13.85 0.76
N PRO A 193 4.17 -14.94 0.93
CA PRO A 193 3.73 -16.29 0.60
C PRO A 193 2.47 -16.73 1.34
N LEU A 194 2.32 -16.35 2.61
CA LEU A 194 1.12 -16.64 3.39
C LEU A 194 -0.12 -15.96 2.81
N ILE A 195 0.00 -14.69 2.44
CA ILE A 195 -1.09 -13.94 1.81
C ILE A 195 -1.46 -14.58 0.47
N MET A 196 -0.47 -14.90 -0.37
CA MET A 196 -0.72 -15.56 -1.65
C MET A 196 -1.40 -16.90 -1.49
N LYS A 197 -0.92 -17.74 -0.55
CA LYS A 197 -1.56 -19.04 -0.26
C LYS A 197 -3.03 -18.89 0.11
N ALA A 198 -3.39 -17.86 0.87
CA ALA A 198 -4.78 -17.58 1.20
C ALA A 198 -5.58 -17.09 -0.01
N VAL A 199 -5.05 -16.11 -0.74
CA VAL A 199 -5.71 -15.52 -1.91
C VAL A 199 -5.94 -16.56 -3.02
N ASP A 200 -5.03 -17.53 -3.19
CA ASP A 200 -5.16 -18.60 -4.19
C ASP A 200 -6.21 -19.66 -3.83
N THR A 201 -6.63 -19.74 -2.56
CA THR A 201 -7.69 -20.66 -2.11
C THR A 201 -9.10 -20.08 -2.21
N ILE A 202 -9.25 -18.83 -2.59
CA ILE A 202 -10.55 -18.18 -2.71
C ILE A 202 -11.18 -18.52 -4.05
N GLU A 203 -12.34 -19.18 -4.00
CA GLU A 203 -13.15 -19.38 -5.18
C GLU A 203 -13.86 -18.07 -5.55
N VAL A 204 -13.49 -17.47 -6.67
CA VAL A 204 -14.12 -16.26 -7.20
C VAL A 204 -15.40 -16.66 -7.94
N SER A 205 -16.41 -17.14 -7.21
CA SER A 205 -17.68 -17.59 -7.81
C SER A 205 -18.76 -16.49 -7.87
N VAL A 206 -18.56 -15.37 -7.17
CA VAL A 206 -19.57 -14.30 -7.00
C VAL A 206 -19.04 -12.99 -7.57
N SER A 207 -19.69 -12.45 -8.59
CA SER A 207 -19.27 -11.18 -9.22
C SER A 207 -19.66 -9.93 -8.41
N HIS A 208 -20.70 -10.02 -7.60
CA HIS A 208 -21.23 -8.93 -6.76
C HIS A 208 -21.55 -9.46 -5.36
N PRO A 209 -20.55 -9.62 -4.48
CA PRO A 209 -20.77 -10.17 -3.15
C PRO A 209 -21.67 -9.28 -2.28
N SER A 210 -22.53 -9.90 -1.48
CA SER A 210 -23.26 -9.24 -0.41
C SER A 210 -22.34 -8.90 0.77
N LEU A 211 -22.79 -8.08 1.69
CA LEU A 211 -22.05 -7.75 2.91
C LEU A 211 -21.79 -9.02 3.75
N GLU A 212 -22.78 -9.92 3.81
CA GLU A 212 -22.67 -11.17 4.54
C GLU A 212 -21.57 -12.06 3.96
N GLU A 213 -21.48 -12.18 2.63
CA GLU A 213 -20.43 -12.93 1.93
C GLU A 213 -19.04 -12.33 2.20
N TYR A 214 -18.90 -11.00 2.23
CA TYR A 214 -17.65 -10.35 2.65
C TYR A 214 -17.27 -10.70 4.09
N VAL A 215 -18.20 -10.67 5.03
CA VAL A 215 -17.95 -10.99 6.45
C VAL A 215 -17.56 -12.46 6.61
N GLU A 216 -18.27 -13.37 5.96
CA GLU A 216 -17.99 -14.81 6.01
C GLU A 216 -16.62 -15.14 5.40
N CYS A 217 -16.31 -14.59 4.22
CA CYS A 217 -15.05 -14.82 3.55
C CYS A 217 -13.87 -14.24 4.36
N ASN A 218 -14.03 -13.04 4.92
CA ASN A 218 -13.04 -12.45 5.82
C ASN A 218 -12.76 -13.36 7.04
N ALA A 219 -13.81 -13.87 7.68
CA ALA A 219 -13.65 -14.78 8.82
C ALA A 219 -13.00 -16.10 8.42
N TYR A 220 -13.34 -16.65 7.26
CA TYR A 220 -12.72 -17.85 6.71
C TYR A 220 -11.24 -17.63 6.44
N THR A 221 -10.89 -16.55 5.72
CA THR A 221 -9.50 -16.22 5.37
C THR A 221 -8.63 -16.05 6.61
N ARG A 222 -9.11 -15.34 7.64
CA ARG A 222 -8.40 -15.17 8.91
C ARG A 222 -8.09 -16.52 9.57
N ARG A 223 -9.07 -17.42 9.62
CA ARG A 223 -8.89 -18.76 10.20
C ARG A 223 -7.86 -19.57 9.40
N ARG A 224 -7.97 -19.58 8.06
CA ARG A 224 -7.03 -20.32 7.20
C ARG A 224 -5.59 -19.81 7.32
N VAL A 225 -5.39 -18.51 7.35
CA VAL A 225 -4.03 -17.95 7.53
C VAL A 225 -3.47 -18.28 8.92
N SER A 226 -4.31 -18.27 9.95
CA SER A 226 -3.87 -18.71 11.31
C SER A 226 -3.42 -20.15 11.31
N GLU A 227 -4.16 -21.06 10.65
CA GLU A 227 -3.77 -22.48 10.49
C GLU A 227 -2.43 -22.60 9.74
N TYR A 228 -2.20 -21.83 8.67
CA TYR A 228 -0.93 -21.82 7.94
C TYR A 228 0.25 -21.30 8.79
N VAL A 229 0.00 -20.31 9.66
CA VAL A 229 1.02 -19.85 10.62
C VAL A 229 1.42 -20.95 11.58
N ASP A 230 0.44 -21.72 12.10
CA ASP A 230 0.71 -22.85 13.01
C ASP A 230 1.44 -24.01 12.31
N GLU A 231 1.13 -24.27 11.03
CA GLU A 231 1.88 -25.23 10.20
C GLU A 231 3.37 -24.86 10.09
N ILE A 232 3.68 -23.58 9.83
CA ILE A 232 5.06 -23.07 9.73
C ILE A 232 5.81 -23.29 11.05
N GLN A 233 5.17 -23.01 12.18
CA GLN A 233 5.79 -23.19 13.50
C GLN A 233 6.10 -24.67 13.85
N THR A 234 5.39 -25.62 13.25
CA THR A 234 5.60 -27.05 13.49
C THR A 234 6.84 -27.57 12.74
N ILE A 235 7.33 -26.83 11.74
CA ILE A 235 8.48 -27.20 10.89
C ILE A 235 9.81 -26.71 11.48
N PHE A 236 9.76 -25.73 12.38
CA PHE A 236 10.93 -25.14 13.08
C PHE A 236 10.94 -25.52 14.56
#